data_00d442304e519bbd4b6e5384bb69b996
#
_entry.id   00d442304e519bbd4b6e5384bb69b996
#
_cell.length_a   1.000
_cell.length_b   1.000
_cell.length_c   1.000
_cell.angle_alpha   90.00
_cell.angle_beta   90.00
_cell.angle_gamma   90.00
#
_symmetry.space_group_name_H-M   'P 1'
#
loop_
_entity.id
_entity.type
_entity.pdbx_description
1 polymer ?
#
loop_
_entity_poly.entity_id
_entity_poly.type
_entity_poly.pdbx_seq_one_letter_code
_entity_poly.pdbx_strand_id
1 'polypeptide(L)'
;MFSHLLKHVVFYLFRLSPNHADSLNNLANIKREQGFIEQATTLYLKALEVFPEFAAAHSNLASILQQQGKLNEALMHYKEAIR
;
A
#
# COMPACT_ATOMS: atom_id res chain seq x y z
N MET A 1 24.69 -18.57 10.89
CA MET A 1 25.27 -17.27 10.54
C MET A 1 24.90 -16.87 9.11
N PHE A 2 25.17 -17.72 8.14
CA PHE A 2 24.86 -17.45 6.74
C PHE A 2 23.34 -17.30 6.49
N SER A 3 22.54 -18.20 7.09
CA SER A 3 21.08 -18.14 6.91
C SER A 3 20.47 -16.90 7.54
N HIS A 4 21.04 -16.43 8.65
CA HIS A 4 20.58 -15.19 9.29
C HIS A 4 20.88 -13.97 8.40
N LEU A 5 22.08 -13.92 7.84
CA LEU A 5 22.46 -12.84 6.94
C LEU A 5 21.59 -12.86 5.66
N LEU A 6 21.35 -14.05 5.13
CA LEU A 6 20.50 -14.19 3.94
C LEU A 6 19.08 -13.73 4.22
N LYS A 7 18.52 -14.10 5.36
CA LYS A 7 17.18 -13.63 5.75
C LYS A 7 17.14 -12.11 5.87
N HIS A 8 18.18 -11.50 6.42
CA HIS A 8 18.27 -10.05 6.51
C HIS A 8 18.28 -9.39 5.14
N VAL A 9 19.08 -9.93 4.22
CA VAL A 9 19.19 -9.40 2.87
C VAL A 9 17.85 -9.52 2.13
N VAL A 10 17.21 -10.68 2.20
CA VAL A 10 15.91 -10.90 1.56
C VAL A 10 14.85 -9.98 2.15
N PHE A 11 14.79 -9.88 3.47
CA PHE A 11 13.87 -8.99 4.16
C PHE A 11 14.09 -7.53 3.74
N TYR A 12 15.35 -7.12 3.68
CA TYR A 12 15.73 -5.77 3.26
C TYR A 12 15.28 -5.50 1.82
N LEU A 13 15.56 -6.43 0.91
CA LEU A 13 15.19 -6.27 -0.50
C LEU A 13 13.68 -6.18 -0.68
N PHE A 14 12.91 -7.01 0.02
CA PHE A 14 11.45 -6.97 -0.08
C PHE A 14 10.88 -5.72 0.55
N ARG A 15 11.39 -5.36 1.72
CA ARG A 15 10.82 -4.25 2.49
C ARG A 15 11.23 -2.89 1.96
N LEU A 16 12.46 -2.80 1.46
CA LEU A 16 13.03 -1.56 0.95
C LEU A 16 13.06 -1.51 -0.57
N SER A 17 12.42 -2.45 -1.25
CA SER A 17 12.24 -2.34 -2.68
C SER A 17 11.13 -1.33 -2.94
N PRO A 18 11.41 -0.03 -3.03
CA PRO A 18 10.37 0.97 -3.25
C PRO A 18 9.65 0.74 -4.56
N ASN A 19 10.34 0.12 -5.52
CA ASN A 19 9.78 -0.18 -6.83
C ASN A 19 8.62 -1.17 -6.76
N HIS A 20 8.67 -2.15 -5.84
CA HIS A 20 7.60 -3.14 -5.75
C HIS A 20 6.32 -2.52 -5.18
N ALA A 21 6.44 -1.78 -4.10
CA ALA A 21 5.29 -1.08 -3.51
C ALA A 21 4.73 -0.03 -4.49
N ASP A 22 5.61 0.71 -5.15
CA ASP A 22 5.23 1.68 -6.18
C ASP A 22 4.47 1.02 -7.32
N SER A 23 4.97 -0.10 -7.80
CA SER A 23 4.33 -0.84 -8.90
C SER A 23 2.92 -1.29 -8.51
N LEU A 24 2.77 -1.80 -7.29
CA LEU A 24 1.46 -2.21 -6.77
C LEU A 24 0.51 -1.02 -6.66
N ASN A 25 1.00 0.09 -6.15
CA ASN A 25 0.20 1.31 -6.01
C ASN A 25 -0.21 1.86 -7.38
N ASN A 26 0.70 1.86 -8.35
CA ASN A 26 0.41 2.32 -9.69
C ASN A 26 -0.62 1.41 -10.39
N LEU A 27 -0.48 0.10 -10.24
CA LEU A 27 -1.46 -0.84 -10.78
C LEU A 27 -2.82 -0.64 -10.12
N ALA A 28 -2.83 -0.41 -8.81
CA ALA A 28 -4.06 -0.10 -8.08
C ALA A 28 -4.76 1.14 -8.64
N ASN A 29 -3.99 2.19 -8.93
CA ASN A 29 -4.52 3.41 -9.53
C ASN A 29 -5.17 3.12 -10.90
N ILE A 30 -4.54 2.30 -11.71
CA ILE A 30 -5.08 1.89 -13.00
C ILE A 30 -6.41 1.15 -12.81
N LYS A 31 -6.43 0.18 -11.90
CA LYS A 31 -7.65 -0.57 -11.60
C LYS A 31 -8.77 0.33 -11.11
N ARG A 32 -8.44 1.29 -10.26
CA ARG A 32 -9.39 2.28 -9.75
C ARG A 32 -10.00 3.10 -10.88
N GLU A 33 -9.18 3.59 -11.79
CA GLU A 33 -9.63 4.36 -12.95
C GLU A 33 -10.54 3.54 -13.87
N GLN A 34 -10.30 2.24 -13.96
CA GLN A 34 -11.14 1.32 -14.72
C GLN A 34 -12.45 0.96 -14.00
N GLY A 35 -12.62 1.41 -12.77
CA GLY A 35 -13.80 1.10 -11.96
C GLY A 35 -13.71 -0.20 -11.18
N PHE A 36 -12.57 -0.89 -11.21
CA PHE A 36 -12.37 -2.13 -10.45
C PHE A 36 -11.91 -1.82 -9.03
N ILE A 37 -12.84 -1.32 -8.22
CA ILE A 37 -12.53 -0.75 -6.90
C ILE A 37 -12.03 -1.81 -5.92
N GLU A 38 -12.61 -3.01 -5.92
CA GLU A 38 -12.16 -4.08 -5.02
C GLU A 38 -10.75 -4.55 -5.35
N GLN A 39 -10.46 -4.68 -6.66
CA GLN A 39 -9.11 -5.03 -7.09
C GLN A 39 -8.10 -3.95 -6.72
N ALA A 40 -8.48 -2.70 -6.90
CA ALA A 40 -7.63 -1.57 -6.52
C ALA A 40 -7.34 -1.59 -5.01
N THR A 41 -8.37 -1.79 -4.20
CA THR A 41 -8.23 -1.87 -2.75
C THR A 41 -7.26 -2.98 -2.34
N THR A 42 -7.40 -4.16 -2.93
CA THR A 42 -6.49 -5.28 -2.66
C THR A 42 -5.05 -4.94 -3.00
N LEU A 43 -4.84 -4.25 -4.11
CA LEU A 43 -3.49 -3.86 -4.54
C LEU A 43 -2.88 -2.79 -3.65
N TYR A 44 -3.68 -1.82 -3.19
CA TYR A 44 -3.19 -0.84 -2.21
C TYR A 44 -2.80 -1.51 -0.90
N LEU A 45 -3.59 -2.47 -0.45
CA LEU A 45 -3.27 -3.21 0.77
C LEU A 45 -1.99 -4.02 0.61
N LYS A 46 -1.78 -4.64 -0.56
CA LYS A 46 -0.53 -5.35 -0.85
C LYS A 46 0.66 -4.39 -0.85
N ALA A 47 0.50 -3.20 -1.41
CA ALA A 47 1.54 -2.19 -1.37
C ALA A 47 1.91 -1.84 0.08
N LEU A 48 0.92 -1.75 0.96
CA LEU A 48 1.14 -1.47 2.38
C LEU A 48 1.74 -2.66 3.13
N GLU A 49 1.52 -3.89 2.67
CA GLU A 49 2.24 -5.04 3.22
C GLU A 49 3.74 -4.95 2.93
N VAL A 50 4.09 -4.49 1.72
CA VAL A 50 5.48 -4.33 1.31
C VAL A 50 6.11 -3.12 2.00
N PHE A 51 5.38 -2.02 2.06
CA PHE A 51 5.87 -0.78 2.65
C PHE A 51 4.76 -0.15 3.49
N PRO A 52 4.69 -0.50 4.80
CA PRO A 52 3.61 -0.05 5.68
C PRO A 52 3.47 1.46 5.84
N GLU A 53 4.54 2.21 5.58
CA GLU A 53 4.58 3.66 5.75
C GLU A 53 4.33 4.42 4.42
N PHE A 54 3.90 3.70 3.39
CA PHE A 54 3.71 4.28 2.06
C PHE A 54 2.55 5.26 2.05
N ALA A 55 2.86 6.55 2.17
CA ALA A 55 1.87 7.60 2.29
C ALA A 55 0.90 7.64 1.10
N ALA A 56 1.41 7.47 -0.12
CA ALA A 56 0.56 7.49 -1.31
C ALA A 56 -0.50 6.40 -1.27
N ALA A 57 -0.13 5.18 -0.87
CA ALA A 57 -1.07 4.07 -0.78
C ALA A 57 -2.12 4.31 0.32
N HIS A 58 -1.70 4.81 1.47
CA HIS A 58 -2.64 5.18 2.54
C HIS A 58 -3.63 6.24 2.07
N SER A 59 -3.15 7.29 1.42
CA SER A 59 -3.99 8.38 0.92
C SER A 59 -4.99 7.88 -0.14
N ASN A 60 -4.53 7.05 -1.06
CA ASN A 60 -5.38 6.50 -2.12
C ASN A 60 -6.46 5.58 -1.54
N LEU A 61 -6.08 4.73 -0.59
CA LEU A 61 -7.02 3.84 0.08
C LEU A 61 -8.05 4.63 0.89
N ALA A 62 -7.60 5.67 1.60
CA ALA A 62 -8.48 6.55 2.35
C ALA A 62 -9.54 7.20 1.45
N SER A 63 -9.12 7.64 0.27
CA SER A 63 -10.03 8.24 -0.70
C SER A 63 -11.14 7.27 -1.12
N ILE A 64 -10.78 6.00 -1.36
CA ILE A 64 -11.77 4.97 -1.68
C ILE A 64 -12.75 4.77 -0.51
N LEU A 65 -12.21 4.64 0.69
CA LEU A 65 -13.01 4.42 1.90
C LEU A 65 -13.96 5.58 2.15
N GLN A 66 -13.50 6.80 1.92
CA GLN A 66 -14.31 8.00 2.06
C GLN A 66 -15.49 7.96 1.08
N GLN A 67 -15.24 7.60 -0.18
CA GLN A 67 -16.28 7.48 -1.19
C GLN A 67 -17.30 6.39 -0.86
N GLN A 68 -16.88 5.37 -0.13
CA GLN A 68 -17.75 4.29 0.33
C GLN A 68 -18.51 4.65 1.63
N GLY A 69 -18.27 5.84 2.18
CA GLY A 69 -18.89 6.26 3.43
C GLY A 69 -18.23 5.69 4.69
N LYS A 70 -17.09 5.03 4.55
CA LYS A 70 -16.35 4.44 5.66
C LYS A 70 -15.41 5.48 6.26
N LEU A 71 -16.00 6.50 6.89
CA LEU A 71 -15.28 7.71 7.28
C LEU A 71 -14.23 7.46 8.37
N ASN A 72 -14.51 6.59 9.34
CA ASN A 72 -13.55 6.31 10.41
C ASN A 72 -12.30 5.60 9.89
N GLU A 73 -12.50 4.62 9.00
CA GLU A 73 -11.39 3.92 8.37
C GLU A 73 -10.58 4.85 7.46
N ALA A 74 -11.29 5.71 6.71
CA ALA A 74 -10.64 6.69 5.85
C ALA A 74 -9.76 7.63 6.69
N LEU A 75 -10.27 8.12 7.81
CA LEU A 75 -9.52 9.01 8.69
C LEU A 75 -8.25 8.33 9.22
N MET A 76 -8.35 7.06 9.58
CA MET A 76 -7.20 6.29 10.05
C MET A 76 -6.09 6.26 9.00
N HIS A 77 -6.45 6.00 7.74
CA HIS A 77 -5.46 5.95 6.67
C HIS A 77 -4.93 7.34 6.30
N TYR A 78 -5.76 8.38 6.35
CA TYR A 78 -5.27 9.73 6.14
C TYR A 78 -4.26 10.15 7.21
N LYS A 79 -4.49 9.76 8.46
CA LYS A 79 -3.53 10.02 9.54
C LYS A 79 -2.19 9.34 9.29
N GLU A 80 -2.23 8.10 8.81
CA GLU A 80 -0.99 7.39 8.46
C GLU A 80 -0.28 8.07 7.29
N ALA A 81 -1.02 8.62 6.34
CA ALA A 81 -0.44 9.29 5.18
C ALA A 81 0.34 10.56 5.55
N ILE A 82 -0.10 11.27 6.57
CA ILE A 82 0.53 12.54 6.98
C ILE A 82 1.47 12.39 8.17
N ARG A 83 1.68 11.18 8.62
CA ARG A 83 2.56 10.88 9.76
C ARG A 83 4.07 10.91 9.43
#